data_30485dfef00614d6095fd6fa81669e74
#
_entry.id   30485dfef00614d6095fd6fa81669e74
#
_cell.length_a   1.000
_cell.length_b   1.000
_cell.length_c   1.000
_cell.angle_alpha   90.00
_cell.angle_beta   90.00
_cell.angle_gamma   90.00
#
_symmetry.space_group_name_H-M   'P 1'
#
loop_
_entity.id
_entity.type
_entity.pdbx_description
1 polymer ?
#
loop_
_entity_poly.entity_id
_entity_poly.type
_entity_poly.pdbx_seq_one_letter_code
_entity_poly.pdbx_strand_id
1 'polypeptide(L)'
;MKRFLSLLITMCALPALSGCSSIYSNYREIQQLMVVQTMGIDREKGGVQVSMAAAAEASGGGPRRMSAQGSTITAAIDRAYKLSYEEEIFFSHVNHLLVGEAAAEEGLDAFLDYVSQSPTMRIDIPLYIVRGSTANQAVMEVGDSSKGISEVMQTVHESFASPSNSRVFTVADTINSLLRYGSALVCAVECVPSSESVSPGKAESEQQSSGQSVQGGEGQSAQQGEEQKPQAEEGQNGQDKTQGENPLMAVPAGYAVIRDGKLCKFIEPEEAAAVGLLTGSLPITDITVTDRNGKDASLELNQGSAEITPVWGGKGQLKGLNIQAQVSASVLETDNWQQGSSNEYINHLTAQLESAISQRLSSLLRTSMKLKADFLGLSGQVERKSPENYRLLSQHFSELLPGLELQITVSGQLSHTNDMKE
;
A
#
# COMPACT_ATOMS: atom_id res chain seq x y z
N MET A 1 -29.53 -22.35 71.38
CA MET A 1 -28.31 -22.42 70.57
C MET A 1 -28.56 -22.63 69.08
N LYS A 2 -29.32 -23.62 68.62
CA LYS A 2 -29.57 -23.88 67.21
C LYS A 2 -30.17 -22.71 66.39
N ARG A 3 -31.10 -21.97 66.98
CA ARG A 3 -31.74 -20.78 66.35
C ARG A 3 -30.79 -19.59 66.22
N PHE A 4 -29.88 -19.43 67.21
CA PHE A 4 -28.84 -18.37 67.13
C PHE A 4 -27.78 -18.65 66.08
N LEU A 5 -27.40 -19.93 65.90
CA LEU A 5 -26.45 -20.37 64.90
C LEU A 5 -27.03 -20.20 63.48
N SER A 6 -28.32 -20.53 63.30
CA SER A 6 -29.03 -20.34 62.03
C SER A 6 -29.10 -18.85 61.65
N LEU A 7 -29.37 -17.95 62.62
CA LEU A 7 -29.42 -16.52 62.36
C LEU A 7 -28.03 -15.93 61.96
N LEU A 8 -26.97 -16.43 62.59
CA LEU A 8 -25.60 -16.04 62.30
C LEU A 8 -25.16 -16.52 60.88
N ILE A 9 -25.54 -17.73 60.49
CA ILE A 9 -25.24 -18.27 59.15
C ILE A 9 -26.01 -17.48 58.07
N THR A 10 -27.26 -17.11 58.30
CA THR A 10 -28.04 -16.30 57.36
C THR A 10 -27.49 -14.88 57.27
N MET A 11 -27.02 -14.29 58.33
CA MET A 11 -26.41 -12.95 58.36
C MET A 11 -25.05 -12.94 57.67
N CYS A 12 -24.26 -14.00 57.69
CA CYS A 12 -23.00 -14.16 56.92
C CYS A 12 -23.21 -14.51 55.44
N ALA A 13 -24.34 -15.14 55.08
CA ALA A 13 -24.66 -15.50 53.69
C ALA A 13 -25.23 -14.32 52.89
N LEU A 14 -25.88 -13.33 53.49
CA LEU A 14 -26.40 -12.16 52.81
C LEU A 14 -25.35 -11.30 52.09
N PRO A 15 -24.17 -10.98 52.64
CA PRO A 15 -23.16 -10.22 51.92
C PRO A 15 -22.46 -11.02 50.80
N ALA A 16 -22.51 -12.37 50.84
CA ALA A 16 -21.94 -13.20 49.77
C ALA A 16 -22.80 -13.20 48.50
N LEU A 17 -24.07 -12.84 48.54
CA LEU A 17 -24.95 -12.71 47.37
C LEU A 17 -24.91 -11.34 46.68
N SER A 18 -24.30 -10.31 47.30
CA SER A 18 -24.23 -8.96 46.74
C SER A 18 -22.98 -8.70 45.85
N GLY A 19 -22.14 -9.73 45.62
CA GLY A 19 -20.81 -9.59 44.97
C GLY A 19 -20.77 -9.49 43.45
N CYS A 20 -21.89 -9.50 42.72
CA CYS A 20 -21.85 -9.65 41.25
C CYS A 20 -22.34 -8.44 40.44
N SER A 21 -22.47 -7.24 41.02
CA SER A 21 -22.98 -6.09 40.24
C SER A 21 -21.93 -5.27 39.49
N SER A 22 -20.63 -5.48 39.76
CA SER A 22 -19.59 -4.66 39.14
C SER A 22 -18.99 -5.23 37.81
N ILE A 23 -19.35 -6.50 37.48
CA ILE A 23 -18.84 -7.12 36.26
C ILE A 23 -19.52 -6.57 35.00
N TYR A 24 -20.71 -6.01 35.11
CA TYR A 24 -21.49 -5.52 33.95
C TYR A 24 -21.39 -4.01 33.73
N SER A 25 -20.68 -3.25 34.56
CA SER A 25 -20.57 -1.80 34.38
C SER A 25 -19.78 -1.36 33.16
N ASN A 26 -18.98 -2.27 32.57
CA ASN A 26 -18.20 -2.03 31.34
C ASN A 26 -18.68 -2.88 30.15
N TYR A 27 -19.84 -3.56 30.28
CA TYR A 27 -20.41 -4.27 29.13
C TYR A 27 -21.03 -3.25 28.18
N ARG A 28 -20.44 -3.14 27.00
CA ARG A 28 -21.00 -2.36 25.90
C ARG A 28 -21.42 -3.29 24.79
N GLU A 29 -22.55 -3.01 24.20
CA GLU A 29 -23.00 -3.75 23.02
C GLU A 29 -22.09 -3.41 21.85
N ILE A 30 -21.74 -4.40 21.02
CA ILE A 30 -20.87 -4.23 19.83
C ILE A 30 -21.45 -3.15 18.91
N GLN A 31 -22.77 -2.99 18.88
CA GLN A 31 -23.47 -1.97 18.11
C GLN A 31 -23.17 -0.52 18.56
N GLN A 32 -22.63 -0.33 19.76
CA GLN A 32 -22.23 0.97 20.31
C GLN A 32 -20.73 1.26 20.08
N LEU A 33 -20.02 0.38 19.36
CA LEU A 33 -18.59 0.54 19.09
C LEU A 33 -18.38 0.93 17.62
N MET A 34 -17.65 2.00 17.39
CA MET A 34 -17.04 2.28 16.11
C MET A 34 -15.68 1.58 16.04
N VAL A 35 -15.64 0.37 15.46
CA VAL A 35 -14.40 -0.40 15.32
C VAL A 35 -13.62 0.14 14.12
N VAL A 36 -12.63 1.00 14.40
CA VAL A 36 -11.81 1.62 13.37
C VAL A 36 -10.90 0.58 12.72
N GLN A 37 -10.98 0.44 11.40
CA GLN A 37 -10.14 -0.44 10.61
C GLN A 37 -9.12 0.31 9.74
N THR A 38 -9.46 1.53 9.32
CA THR A 38 -8.55 2.40 8.57
C THR A 38 -8.47 3.74 9.25
N MET A 39 -7.25 4.22 9.48
CA MET A 39 -6.97 5.52 10.06
C MET A 39 -6.11 6.33 9.11
N GLY A 40 -6.50 7.58 8.86
CA GLY A 40 -5.76 8.56 8.07
C GLY A 40 -5.24 9.69 8.95
N ILE A 41 -4.03 10.17 8.65
CA ILE A 41 -3.41 11.30 9.35
C ILE A 41 -2.87 12.29 8.33
N ASP A 42 -3.27 13.56 8.51
CA ASP A 42 -2.81 14.68 7.69
C ASP A 42 -2.29 15.82 8.56
N ARG A 43 -1.45 16.66 8.00
CA ARG A 43 -1.08 17.96 8.56
C ARG A 43 -2.05 19.03 8.09
N GLU A 44 -2.46 19.87 9.02
CA GLU A 44 -3.30 21.02 8.76
C GLU A 44 -2.65 22.27 9.36
N LYS A 45 -3.06 23.45 8.87
CA LYS A 45 -2.57 24.72 9.41
C LYS A 45 -2.81 24.80 10.91
N GLY A 46 -1.77 24.59 11.68
CA GLY A 46 -1.80 24.67 13.15
C GLY A 46 -2.14 23.38 13.88
N GLY A 47 -2.12 22.21 13.21
CA GLY A 47 -2.40 20.95 13.89
C GLY A 47 -2.38 19.72 12.98
N VAL A 48 -3.17 18.76 13.35
CA VAL A 48 -3.30 17.45 12.71
C VAL A 48 -4.76 17.17 12.45
N GLN A 49 -5.09 16.62 11.30
CA GLN A 49 -6.37 16.01 11.01
C GLN A 49 -6.25 14.49 11.12
N VAL A 50 -7.16 13.88 11.86
CA VAL A 50 -7.30 12.42 11.96
C VAL A 50 -8.62 12.03 11.33
N SER A 51 -8.58 11.08 10.40
CA SER A 51 -9.74 10.52 9.71
C SER A 51 -9.83 9.03 10.04
N MET A 52 -11.02 8.52 10.22
CA MET A 52 -11.27 7.16 10.67
C MET A 52 -12.41 6.54 9.88
N ALA A 53 -12.27 5.28 9.53
CA ALA A 53 -13.32 4.49 8.92
C ALA A 53 -13.45 3.14 9.64
N ALA A 54 -14.70 2.76 9.90
CA ALA A 54 -15.08 1.41 10.32
C ALA A 54 -15.61 0.63 9.11
N ALA A 55 -15.57 -0.70 9.19
CA ALA A 55 -16.22 -1.56 8.18
C ALA A 55 -17.72 -1.27 8.10
N ALA A 56 -18.30 -1.60 6.95
CA ALA A 56 -19.74 -1.59 6.80
C ALA A 56 -20.38 -2.61 7.76
N GLU A 57 -21.52 -2.24 8.34
CA GLU A 57 -22.23 -3.15 9.24
C GLU A 57 -22.88 -4.31 8.47
N ALA A 58 -22.79 -5.52 9.03
CA ALA A 58 -23.46 -6.69 8.48
C ALA A 58 -25.01 -6.54 8.39
N SER A 59 -25.57 -5.56 9.13
CA SER A 59 -27.01 -5.23 9.14
C SER A 59 -27.47 -4.36 7.99
N GLY A 60 -26.56 -3.96 7.04
CA GLY A 60 -26.88 -3.16 5.86
C GLY A 60 -26.68 -1.66 6.05
N GLY A 61 -26.05 -1.22 7.12
CA GLY A 61 -25.54 0.15 7.27
C GLY A 61 -24.31 0.36 6.38
N GLY A 62 -24.21 1.54 5.72
CA GLY A 62 -23.00 1.90 4.97
C GLY A 62 -21.76 2.05 5.87
N PRO A 63 -20.55 2.18 5.26
CA PRO A 63 -19.32 2.37 6.03
C PRO A 63 -19.39 3.65 6.85
N ARG A 64 -19.07 3.54 8.14
CA ARG A 64 -19.03 4.71 9.03
C ARG A 64 -17.67 5.40 8.92
N ARG A 65 -17.71 6.69 8.67
CA ARG A 65 -16.51 7.51 8.48
C ARG A 65 -16.63 8.78 9.32
N MET A 66 -15.51 9.21 9.90
CA MET A 66 -15.45 10.47 10.61
C MET A 66 -14.06 11.08 10.51
N SER A 67 -13.98 12.39 10.68
CA SER A 67 -12.71 13.10 10.80
C SER A 67 -12.80 14.18 11.88
N ALA A 68 -11.66 14.47 12.50
CA ALA A 68 -11.56 15.52 13.49
C ALA A 68 -10.17 16.17 13.42
N GLN A 69 -10.11 17.46 13.77
CA GLN A 69 -8.87 18.21 13.82
C GLN A 69 -8.49 18.53 15.27
N GLY A 70 -7.19 18.58 15.54
CA GLY A 70 -6.65 18.94 16.83
C GLY A 70 -5.22 19.48 16.73
N SER A 71 -4.71 20.08 17.79
CA SER A 71 -3.30 20.52 17.85
C SER A 71 -2.32 19.35 17.86
N THR A 72 -2.77 18.17 18.28
CA THR A 72 -2.04 16.89 18.28
C THR A 72 -2.97 15.76 17.84
N ILE A 73 -2.43 14.59 17.54
CA ILE A 73 -3.24 13.39 17.22
C ILE A 73 -4.20 13.07 18.38
N THR A 74 -3.70 13.08 19.61
CA THR A 74 -4.54 12.85 20.81
C THR A 74 -5.66 13.86 20.90
N ALA A 75 -5.40 15.16 20.69
CA ALA A 75 -6.43 16.20 20.73
C ALA A 75 -7.47 16.03 19.60
N ALA A 76 -7.04 15.60 18.41
CA ALA A 76 -7.95 15.28 17.31
C ALA A 76 -8.85 14.08 17.67
N ILE A 77 -8.29 13.03 18.24
CA ILE A 77 -9.03 11.84 18.69
C ILE A 77 -9.99 12.19 19.82
N ASP A 78 -9.56 12.97 20.81
CA ASP A 78 -10.45 13.44 21.88
C ASP A 78 -11.64 14.26 21.35
N ARG A 79 -11.39 15.03 20.30
CA ARG A 79 -12.46 15.75 19.60
C ARG A 79 -13.41 14.81 18.88
N ALA A 80 -12.86 13.76 18.22
CA ALA A 80 -13.67 12.74 17.57
C ALA A 80 -14.58 12.02 18.59
N TYR A 81 -14.07 11.63 19.75
CA TYR A 81 -14.88 11.07 20.84
C TYR A 81 -16.03 11.99 21.26
N LYS A 82 -15.81 13.30 21.31
CA LYS A 82 -16.86 14.28 21.66
C LYS A 82 -17.91 14.43 20.56
N LEU A 83 -17.57 14.15 19.32
CA LEU A 83 -18.46 14.24 18.17
C LEU A 83 -19.25 12.94 17.94
N SER A 84 -18.77 11.81 18.43
CA SER A 84 -19.39 10.49 18.24
C SER A 84 -20.61 10.22 19.14
N TYR A 85 -20.98 11.14 20.03
CA TYR A 85 -22.14 11.18 20.96
C TYR A 85 -22.49 9.89 21.71
N GLU A 86 -22.68 8.77 21.03
CA GLU A 86 -23.18 7.51 21.61
C GLU A 86 -22.24 6.33 21.36
N GLU A 87 -21.21 6.50 20.53
CA GLU A 87 -20.30 5.42 20.14
C GLU A 87 -18.93 5.57 20.78
N GLU A 88 -18.40 4.48 21.29
CA GLU A 88 -17.01 4.40 21.71
C GLU A 88 -16.14 4.03 20.51
N ILE A 89 -15.12 4.85 20.23
CA ILE A 89 -14.18 4.61 19.15
C ILE A 89 -13.12 3.62 19.60
N PHE A 90 -12.98 2.51 18.88
CA PHE A 90 -12.11 1.41 19.23
C PHE A 90 -11.00 1.22 18.18
N PHE A 91 -9.73 1.39 18.59
CA PHE A 91 -8.57 1.42 17.69
C PHE A 91 -7.79 0.12 17.59
N SER A 92 -8.05 -0.90 18.41
CA SER A 92 -7.27 -2.15 18.42
C SER A 92 -7.40 -2.97 17.13
N HIS A 93 -8.33 -2.62 16.25
CA HIS A 93 -8.55 -3.25 14.95
C HIS A 93 -8.13 -2.38 13.77
N VAL A 94 -7.33 -1.35 13.98
CA VAL A 94 -6.74 -0.59 12.88
C VAL A 94 -5.80 -1.52 12.08
N ASN A 95 -6.17 -1.78 10.83
CA ASN A 95 -5.46 -2.65 9.90
C ASN A 95 -4.64 -1.87 8.87
N HIS A 96 -4.98 -0.59 8.64
CA HIS A 96 -4.33 0.26 7.66
C HIS A 96 -4.14 1.66 8.24
N LEU A 97 -2.90 2.15 8.21
CA LEU A 97 -2.56 3.52 8.57
C LEU A 97 -2.16 4.28 7.30
N LEU A 98 -2.89 5.34 6.99
CA LEU A 98 -2.65 6.19 5.84
C LEU A 98 -2.05 7.53 6.30
N VAL A 99 -1.06 8.04 5.60
CA VAL A 99 -0.51 9.38 5.82
C VAL A 99 -0.53 10.12 4.50
N GLY A 100 -1.09 11.32 4.47
CA GLY A 100 -1.13 12.15 3.26
C GLY A 100 0.27 12.59 2.84
N GLU A 101 0.47 12.83 1.53
CA GLU A 101 1.76 13.21 0.95
C GLU A 101 2.38 14.41 1.65
N ALA A 102 1.64 15.52 1.75
CA ALA A 102 2.12 16.73 2.40
C ALA A 102 2.52 16.51 3.87
N ALA A 103 1.77 15.67 4.60
CA ALA A 103 2.10 15.32 5.97
C ALA A 103 3.39 14.50 6.07
N ALA A 104 3.61 13.59 5.11
CA ALA A 104 4.83 12.80 5.02
C ALA A 104 6.06 13.65 4.62
N GLU A 105 5.89 14.67 3.78
CA GLU A 105 6.94 15.64 3.44
C GLU A 105 7.35 16.51 4.63
N GLU A 106 6.40 16.88 5.50
CA GLU A 106 6.69 17.60 6.72
C GLU A 106 7.40 16.75 7.77
N GLY A 107 7.02 15.46 7.88
CA GLY A 107 7.68 14.47 8.73
C GLY A 107 6.74 13.48 9.40
N LEU A 108 7.21 12.24 9.51
CA LEU A 108 6.47 11.11 10.08
C LEU A 108 6.71 10.92 11.58
N ASP A 109 7.73 11.52 12.19
CA ASP A 109 8.20 11.20 13.53
C ASP A 109 7.09 11.24 14.57
N ALA A 110 6.30 12.34 14.60
CA ALA A 110 5.20 12.47 15.55
C ALA A 110 4.10 11.41 15.35
N PHE A 111 3.90 10.90 14.12
CA PHE A 111 2.90 9.88 13.81
C PHE A 111 3.40 8.49 14.24
N LEU A 112 4.66 8.19 13.95
CA LEU A 112 5.32 6.96 14.35
C LEU A 112 5.42 6.86 15.88
N ASP A 113 5.79 7.96 16.54
CA ASP A 113 5.84 8.05 18.00
C ASP A 113 4.47 7.82 18.64
N TYR A 114 3.41 8.44 18.08
CA TYR A 114 2.06 8.25 18.58
C TYR A 114 1.64 6.77 18.53
N VAL A 115 1.85 6.10 17.39
CA VAL A 115 1.48 4.68 17.26
C VAL A 115 2.32 3.80 18.18
N SER A 116 3.63 4.06 18.28
CA SER A 116 4.54 3.27 19.12
C SER A 116 4.25 3.37 20.61
N GLN A 117 3.70 4.50 21.06
CA GLN A 117 3.38 4.76 22.48
C GLN A 117 1.91 4.49 22.82
N SER A 118 1.05 4.28 21.82
CA SER A 118 -0.37 4.05 22.04
C SER A 118 -0.64 2.66 22.63
N PRO A 119 -1.30 2.55 23.78
CA PRO A 119 -1.65 1.25 24.35
C PRO A 119 -2.77 0.52 23.60
N THR A 120 -3.47 1.23 22.71
CA THR A 120 -4.65 0.72 21.98
C THR A 120 -4.37 0.39 20.52
N MET A 121 -3.20 0.77 20.01
CA MET A 121 -2.81 0.50 18.64
C MET A 121 -1.69 -0.53 18.56
N ARG A 122 -1.70 -1.34 17.54
CA ARG A 122 -0.63 -2.31 17.26
C ARG A 122 0.51 -1.61 16.52
N ILE A 123 1.74 -2.03 16.74
CA ILE A 123 2.90 -1.48 16.03
C ILE A 123 3.14 -2.15 14.66
N ASP A 124 2.53 -3.31 14.45
CA ASP A 124 2.63 -4.07 13.19
C ASP A 124 1.58 -3.68 12.15
N ILE A 125 0.96 -2.50 12.31
CA ILE A 125 0.01 -1.95 11.34
C ILE A 125 0.75 -1.58 10.05
N PRO A 126 0.26 -2.03 8.87
CA PRO A 126 0.73 -1.56 7.57
C PRO A 126 0.61 -0.04 7.42
N LEU A 127 1.70 0.58 6.97
CA LEU A 127 1.78 2.01 6.73
C LEU A 127 1.78 2.32 5.23
N TYR A 128 0.98 3.30 4.83
CA TYR A 128 0.86 3.74 3.44
C TYR A 128 0.96 5.26 3.34
N ILE A 129 1.65 5.73 2.31
CA ILE A 129 1.64 7.16 1.94
C ILE A 129 0.66 7.35 0.79
N VAL A 130 -0.28 8.28 0.95
CA VAL A 130 -1.26 8.62 -0.09
C VAL A 130 -0.63 9.62 -1.04
N ARG A 131 -0.28 9.17 -2.23
CA ARG A 131 0.36 9.98 -3.27
C ARG A 131 -0.66 10.93 -3.91
N GLY A 132 -0.27 12.17 -4.12
CA GLY A 132 -1.08 13.19 -4.79
C GLY A 132 -2.31 13.66 -4.03
N SER A 133 -2.53 13.18 -2.79
CA SER A 133 -3.75 13.47 -2.04
C SER A 133 -3.53 13.47 -0.52
N THR A 134 -4.59 13.76 0.23
CA THR A 134 -4.64 13.66 1.67
C THR A 134 -5.15 12.30 2.12
N ALA A 135 -4.71 11.85 3.29
CA ALA A 135 -5.28 10.65 3.91
C ALA A 135 -6.77 10.84 4.24
N ASN A 136 -7.18 12.07 4.57
CA ASN A 136 -8.58 12.40 4.80
C ASN A 136 -9.42 12.14 3.54
N GLN A 137 -8.96 12.59 2.37
CA GLN A 137 -9.67 12.33 1.13
C GLN A 137 -9.79 10.83 0.86
N ALA A 138 -8.70 10.07 1.03
CA ALA A 138 -8.73 8.62 0.87
C ALA A 138 -9.75 7.96 1.82
N VAL A 139 -9.75 8.33 3.11
CA VAL A 139 -10.66 7.75 4.11
C VAL A 139 -12.10 8.14 3.86
N MET A 140 -12.37 9.37 3.44
CA MET A 140 -13.72 9.90 3.32
C MET A 140 -14.40 9.63 1.98
N GLU A 141 -13.63 9.50 0.87
CA GLU A 141 -14.18 9.45 -0.49
C GLU A 141 -13.96 8.12 -1.20
N VAL A 142 -12.92 7.33 -0.82
CA VAL A 142 -12.65 6.03 -1.47
C VAL A 142 -13.72 5.00 -1.11
N GLY A 143 -14.17 4.26 -2.13
CA GLY A 143 -15.22 3.25 -2.01
C GLY A 143 -16.61 3.79 -2.36
N ASP A 144 -17.61 2.96 -2.24
CA ASP A 144 -19.02 3.27 -2.55
C ASP A 144 -19.93 3.03 -1.32
N SER A 145 -21.24 3.00 -1.55
CA SER A 145 -22.23 2.75 -0.50
C SER A 145 -22.16 1.33 0.07
N SER A 146 -21.52 0.39 -0.63
CA SER A 146 -21.43 -1.03 -0.24
C SER A 146 -20.05 -1.41 0.28
N LYS A 147 -18.98 -0.78 -0.24
CA LYS A 147 -17.59 -1.03 0.12
C LYS A 147 -16.93 0.26 0.58
N GLY A 148 -16.48 0.27 1.83
CA GLY A 148 -15.70 1.38 2.36
C GLY A 148 -14.22 1.29 2.03
N ILE A 149 -13.46 2.31 2.46
CA ILE A 149 -12.01 2.34 2.31
C ILE A 149 -11.33 1.10 2.93
N SER A 150 -11.87 0.53 4.00
CA SER A 150 -11.24 -0.59 4.68
C SER A 150 -11.19 -1.86 3.82
N GLU A 151 -12.27 -2.14 3.08
CA GLU A 151 -12.35 -3.25 2.14
C GLU A 151 -11.47 -3.01 0.90
N VAL A 152 -11.43 -1.76 0.43
CA VAL A 152 -10.55 -1.37 -0.69
C VAL A 152 -9.09 -1.52 -0.28
N MET A 153 -8.70 -1.03 0.91
CA MET A 153 -7.33 -1.15 1.41
C MET A 153 -6.93 -2.60 1.69
N GLN A 154 -7.87 -3.48 2.04
CA GLN A 154 -7.58 -4.90 2.14
C GLN A 154 -7.16 -5.49 0.78
N THR A 155 -7.87 -5.13 -0.30
CA THR A 155 -7.50 -5.53 -1.67
C THR A 155 -6.14 -4.95 -2.08
N VAL A 156 -5.88 -3.67 -1.76
CA VAL A 156 -4.58 -3.03 -1.98
C VAL A 156 -3.47 -3.74 -1.20
N HIS A 157 -3.72 -4.06 0.07
CA HIS A 157 -2.78 -4.81 0.91
C HIS A 157 -2.44 -6.17 0.28
N GLU A 158 -3.45 -6.90 -0.16
CA GLU A 158 -3.29 -8.19 -0.84
C GLU A 158 -2.50 -8.05 -2.14
N SER A 159 -2.69 -6.99 -2.90
CA SER A 159 -1.91 -6.76 -4.14
C SER A 159 -0.44 -6.45 -3.88
N PHE A 160 -0.08 -5.80 -2.77
CA PHE A 160 1.30 -5.71 -2.32
C PHE A 160 1.81 -7.02 -1.73
N ALA A 161 0.95 -7.82 -1.10
CA ALA A 161 1.28 -9.07 -0.43
C ALA A 161 1.17 -10.32 -1.31
N SER A 162 0.53 -10.24 -2.50
CA SER A 162 0.21 -11.39 -3.36
C SER A 162 1.35 -11.78 -4.31
N PRO A 163 1.42 -13.04 -4.68
CA PRO A 163 1.01 -14.24 -3.93
C PRO A 163 2.12 -14.95 -3.23
N SER A 164 3.27 -14.42 -3.06
CA SER A 164 4.32 -15.17 -2.39
C SER A 164 5.50 -14.39 -1.89
N ASN A 165 5.44 -13.14 -1.56
CA ASN A 165 6.55 -12.49 -0.83
C ASN A 165 6.76 -11.00 -1.11
N SER A 166 5.79 -10.25 -1.58
CA SER A 166 5.95 -8.81 -1.50
C SER A 166 5.81 -8.37 -0.06
N ARG A 167 6.63 -7.44 0.35
CA ARG A 167 6.68 -7.00 1.73
C ARG A 167 5.85 -5.74 1.88
N VAL A 168 4.77 -5.84 2.63
CA VAL A 168 4.12 -4.65 3.15
C VAL A 168 4.94 -4.13 4.32
N PHE A 169 5.29 -2.85 4.29
CA PHE A 169 6.05 -2.22 5.37
C PHE A 169 5.10 -1.74 6.46
N THR A 170 5.38 -2.17 7.68
CA THR A 170 4.63 -1.79 8.87
C THR A 170 5.24 -0.55 9.54
N VAL A 171 4.51 0.01 10.52
CA VAL A 171 5.05 1.06 11.38
C VAL A 171 6.34 0.60 12.07
N ALA A 172 6.37 -0.64 12.59
CA ALA A 172 7.56 -1.22 13.20
C ALA A 172 8.73 -1.34 12.23
N ASP A 173 8.48 -1.81 11.00
CA ASP A 173 9.52 -1.89 9.97
C ASP A 173 10.08 -0.50 9.64
N THR A 174 9.20 0.49 9.52
CA THR A 174 9.58 1.88 9.22
C THR A 174 10.44 2.46 10.33
N ILE A 175 10.02 2.35 11.59
CA ILE A 175 10.79 2.81 12.75
C ILE A 175 12.15 2.12 12.79
N ASN A 176 12.21 0.78 12.68
CA ASN A 176 13.45 0.03 12.69
C ASN A 176 14.41 0.43 11.56
N SER A 177 13.87 0.67 10.36
CA SER A 177 14.65 1.11 9.21
C SER A 177 15.19 2.53 9.39
N LEU A 178 14.38 3.46 9.88
CA LEU A 178 14.82 4.83 10.19
C LEU A 178 15.91 4.85 11.26
N LEU A 179 15.74 4.08 12.35
CA LEU A 179 16.74 4.00 13.42
C LEU A 179 18.05 3.35 12.95
N ARG A 180 17.98 2.38 12.06
CA ARG A 180 19.16 1.63 11.61
C ARG A 180 19.87 2.26 10.43
N TYR A 181 19.11 2.79 9.47
CA TYR A 181 19.60 3.22 8.17
C TYR A 181 19.39 4.72 7.91
N GLY A 182 18.70 5.44 8.80
CA GLY A 182 18.28 6.82 8.58
C GLY A 182 17.24 6.99 7.46
N SER A 183 16.77 5.87 6.91
CA SER A 183 15.83 5.86 5.78
C SER A 183 15.01 4.58 5.77
N ALA A 184 13.81 4.64 5.15
CA ALA A 184 12.89 3.53 5.05
C ALA A 184 12.15 3.54 3.72
N LEU A 185 11.60 2.39 3.33
CA LEU A 185 10.54 2.26 2.32
C LEU A 185 9.20 2.09 3.01
N VAL A 186 8.18 2.72 2.44
CA VAL A 186 6.78 2.60 2.83
C VAL A 186 5.96 2.39 1.56
N CYS A 187 4.90 1.58 1.60
CA CYS A 187 4.01 1.41 0.46
C CYS A 187 3.33 2.73 0.10
N ALA A 188 3.17 3.01 -1.19
CA ALA A 188 2.44 4.16 -1.67
C ALA A 188 1.12 3.74 -2.33
N VAL A 189 0.07 4.53 -2.11
CA VAL A 189 -1.25 4.35 -2.73
C VAL A 189 -1.70 5.64 -3.37
N GLU A 190 -2.49 5.55 -4.42
CA GLU A 190 -3.07 6.69 -5.12
C GLU A 190 -4.57 6.54 -5.20
N CYS A 191 -5.30 7.67 -5.10
CA CYS A 191 -6.74 7.70 -5.24
C CYS A 191 -7.10 8.08 -6.68
N VAL A 192 -7.70 7.14 -7.42
CA VAL A 192 -8.09 7.33 -8.82
C VAL A 192 -9.60 7.16 -9.01
N PRO A 193 -10.24 7.84 -9.97
CA PRO A 193 -11.63 7.57 -10.34
C PRO A 193 -11.82 6.11 -10.75
N SER A 194 -12.90 5.46 -10.34
CA SER A 194 -13.15 4.05 -10.64
C SER A 194 -13.22 3.74 -12.14
N SER A 195 -13.50 4.75 -12.98
CA SER A 195 -13.47 4.63 -14.44
C SER A 195 -12.06 4.49 -15.04
N GLU A 196 -11.01 4.93 -14.32
CA GLU A 196 -9.62 4.82 -14.75
C GLU A 196 -8.98 3.49 -14.32
N SER A 197 -9.49 2.86 -13.28
CA SER A 197 -8.96 1.59 -12.76
C SER A 197 -9.13 0.38 -13.71
N VAL A 198 -9.88 0.54 -14.82
CA VAL A 198 -10.17 -0.53 -15.79
C VAL A 198 -9.30 -0.44 -17.05
N SER A 199 -8.41 0.56 -17.17
CA SER A 199 -7.54 0.70 -18.35
C SER A 199 -6.13 0.15 -18.07
N PRO A 200 -5.77 -1.03 -18.58
CA PRO A 200 -4.37 -1.43 -18.60
C PRO A 200 -3.62 -0.55 -19.60
N GLY A 201 -2.68 0.22 -19.09
CA GLY A 201 -1.57 0.84 -19.81
C GLY A 201 -1.86 1.47 -21.18
N LYS A 202 -2.22 2.76 -21.22
CA LYS A 202 -1.94 3.60 -22.39
C LYS A 202 -0.64 4.35 -22.15
N ALA A 203 0.43 3.84 -22.76
CA ALA A 203 1.60 4.66 -23.06
C ALA A 203 1.13 5.80 -23.97
N GLU A 204 1.33 7.03 -23.52
CA GLU A 204 1.11 8.23 -24.32
C GLU A 204 2.08 8.24 -25.52
N SER A 205 1.54 7.95 -26.69
CA SER A 205 2.18 8.36 -27.95
C SER A 205 1.45 9.59 -28.46
N GLU A 206 2.04 10.76 -28.25
CA GLU A 206 1.66 11.98 -28.95
C GLU A 206 1.84 11.76 -30.47
N GLN A 207 0.73 11.77 -31.19
CA GLN A 207 0.75 12.05 -32.62
C GLN A 207 -0.34 13.03 -32.99
N GLN A 208 0.12 14.24 -33.33
CA GLN A 208 -0.61 15.23 -34.08
C GLN A 208 -1.09 14.66 -35.42
N SER A 209 -2.37 14.83 -35.74
CA SER A 209 -2.77 15.03 -37.14
C SER A 209 -4.06 15.81 -37.25
N SER A 210 -3.94 16.83 -38.03
CA SER A 210 -4.86 17.81 -38.56
C SER A 210 -6.11 17.24 -39.24
N GLY A 211 -7.16 18.05 -39.18
CA GLY A 211 -8.54 17.90 -39.64
C GLY A 211 -8.78 17.45 -41.05
N GLN A 212 -9.99 17.00 -41.23
CA GLN A 212 -10.85 17.44 -42.35
C GLN A 212 -12.29 16.95 -42.16
N SER A 213 -13.21 17.91 -42.30
CA SER A 213 -14.66 17.79 -42.39
C SER A 213 -15.10 17.16 -43.72
N VAL A 214 -16.12 16.28 -43.72
CA VAL A 214 -17.05 16.15 -44.84
C VAL A 214 -18.46 15.79 -44.34
N GLN A 215 -19.40 16.58 -44.84
CA GLN A 215 -20.84 16.48 -44.74
C GLN A 215 -21.46 15.32 -45.52
N GLY A 216 -22.66 14.90 -45.09
CA GLY A 216 -23.77 14.67 -46.00
C GLY A 216 -24.46 13.33 -45.94
N GLY A 217 -25.80 13.35 -45.78
CA GLY A 217 -26.62 12.29 -46.31
C GLY A 217 -27.87 11.94 -45.49
N GLU A 218 -28.98 12.54 -45.86
CA GLU A 218 -30.36 12.35 -45.42
C GLU A 218 -30.94 10.95 -45.68
N GLY A 219 -31.99 10.57 -44.94
CA GLY A 219 -32.86 9.46 -45.31
C GLY A 219 -33.91 9.08 -44.28
N GLN A 220 -35.07 9.70 -44.36
CA GLN A 220 -36.42 9.48 -43.84
C GLN A 220 -36.89 8.03 -43.72
N SER A 221 -37.77 7.68 -42.75
CA SER A 221 -39.23 7.70 -42.69
C SER A 221 -39.71 6.74 -41.59
N ALA A 222 -40.49 7.13 -40.61
CA ALA A 222 -41.93 7.22 -40.42
C ALA A 222 -42.65 5.89 -40.13
N GLN A 223 -43.31 5.80 -39.00
CA GLN A 223 -44.71 5.63 -38.64
C GLN A 223 -44.91 4.97 -37.30
N GLN A 224 -45.48 5.64 -36.34
CA GLN A 224 -46.86 5.67 -35.78
C GLN A 224 -47.30 4.40 -35.02
N GLY A 225 -47.72 4.61 -33.79
CA GLY A 225 -48.56 3.73 -32.99
C GLY A 225 -48.81 4.33 -31.60
N GLU A 226 -49.99 4.88 -31.44
CA GLU A 226 -50.56 5.59 -30.29
C GLU A 226 -50.93 4.69 -29.11
N GLU A 227 -51.01 5.38 -27.93
CA GLU A 227 -51.95 5.27 -26.79
C GLU A 227 -51.65 4.26 -25.69
N GLN A 228 -51.46 4.68 -24.43
CA GLN A 228 -52.43 5.13 -23.42
C GLN A 228 -51.70 5.47 -22.09
N LYS A 229 -52.07 6.64 -21.54
CA LYS A 229 -51.85 7.01 -20.13
C LYS A 229 -52.88 6.32 -19.23
N PRO A 230 -52.58 6.14 -17.93
CA PRO A 230 -53.26 6.94 -16.92
C PRO A 230 -52.36 7.58 -15.85
N GLN A 231 -52.93 8.58 -15.24
CA GLN A 231 -52.44 9.59 -14.33
C GLN A 231 -52.10 9.10 -12.92
N ALA A 232 -51.09 9.77 -12.38
CA ALA A 232 -50.99 10.50 -11.11
C ALA A 232 -51.07 9.75 -9.78
N GLU A 233 -49.98 9.86 -9.02
CA GLU A 233 -50.01 10.36 -7.64
C GLU A 233 -48.67 10.99 -7.27
N GLU A 234 -48.77 12.25 -6.85
CA GLU A 234 -47.66 13.06 -6.33
C GLU A 234 -47.21 12.49 -4.96
N GLY A 235 -45.95 12.08 -4.87
CA GLY A 235 -45.25 11.85 -3.63
C GLY A 235 -43.91 12.58 -3.71
N GLN A 236 -43.87 13.80 -3.16
CA GLN A 236 -42.63 14.54 -2.94
C GLN A 236 -41.73 13.75 -1.99
N ASN A 237 -40.66 13.22 -2.50
CA ASN A 237 -39.48 12.90 -1.72
C ASN A 237 -38.28 13.52 -2.43
N GLY A 238 -37.74 14.57 -1.81
CA GLY A 238 -36.54 15.26 -2.25
C GLY A 238 -35.37 14.30 -2.22
N GLN A 239 -35.08 13.66 -3.33
CA GLN A 239 -33.79 13.10 -3.61
C GLN A 239 -32.94 14.20 -4.23
N ASP A 240 -32.06 14.73 -3.40
CA ASP A 240 -30.93 15.55 -3.83
C ASP A 240 -30.11 14.67 -4.81
N LYS A 241 -30.28 14.95 -6.11
CA LYS A 241 -29.47 14.37 -7.16
C LYS A 241 -28.10 15.04 -7.12
N THR A 242 -27.23 14.60 -6.24
CA THR A 242 -25.79 14.79 -6.40
C THR A 242 -25.41 14.12 -7.71
N GLN A 243 -25.00 14.91 -8.68
CA GLN A 243 -24.45 14.47 -9.96
C GLN A 243 -23.33 13.47 -9.65
N GLY A 244 -23.39 12.30 -10.30
CA GLY A 244 -22.50 11.20 -10.05
C GLY A 244 -21.04 11.54 -10.35
N GLU A 245 -20.30 11.90 -9.33
CA GLU A 245 -18.87 11.74 -9.32
C GLU A 245 -18.60 10.24 -9.26
N ASN A 246 -17.79 9.73 -10.19
CA ASN A 246 -17.36 8.34 -10.14
C ASN A 246 -16.67 8.10 -8.79
N PRO A 247 -17.03 7.03 -8.05
CA PRO A 247 -16.42 6.75 -6.77
C PRO A 247 -14.90 6.60 -6.92
N LEU A 248 -14.14 7.09 -5.93
CA LEU A 248 -12.70 6.91 -5.91
C LEU A 248 -12.33 5.49 -5.50
N MET A 249 -11.26 4.99 -6.10
CA MET A 249 -10.61 3.73 -5.72
C MET A 249 -9.18 4.02 -5.27
N ALA A 250 -8.67 3.28 -4.29
CA ALA A 250 -7.27 3.29 -3.96
C ALA A 250 -6.56 2.19 -4.76
N VAL A 251 -5.44 2.53 -5.38
CA VAL A 251 -4.60 1.60 -6.15
C VAL A 251 -3.16 1.65 -5.65
N PRO A 252 -2.38 0.55 -5.79
CA PRO A 252 -0.95 0.59 -5.51
C PRO A 252 -0.23 1.60 -6.39
N ALA A 253 0.61 2.46 -5.80
CA ALA A 253 1.37 3.50 -6.46
C ALA A 253 2.89 3.37 -6.24
N GLY A 254 3.37 2.14 -6.08
CA GLY A 254 4.78 1.85 -5.82
C GLY A 254 5.16 2.07 -4.36
N TYR A 255 6.29 2.73 -4.11
CA TYR A 255 6.82 2.93 -2.76
C TYR A 255 7.23 4.39 -2.52
N ALA A 256 7.11 4.84 -1.28
CA ALA A 256 7.61 6.11 -0.79
C ALA A 256 8.96 5.90 -0.09
N VAL A 257 9.96 6.69 -0.47
CA VAL A 257 11.27 6.75 0.20
C VAL A 257 11.21 7.79 1.31
N ILE A 258 11.37 7.34 2.53
CA ILE A 258 11.48 8.20 3.71
C ILE A 258 12.94 8.32 4.09
N ARG A 259 13.41 9.54 4.27
CA ARG A 259 14.76 9.83 4.78
C ARG A 259 14.68 10.88 5.88
N ASP A 260 15.40 10.64 6.97
CA ASP A 260 15.38 11.51 8.15
C ASP A 260 13.95 11.87 8.59
N GLY A 261 13.07 10.86 8.57
CA GLY A 261 11.66 10.98 8.93
C GLY A 261 10.76 11.64 7.88
N LYS A 262 11.26 12.05 6.71
CA LYS A 262 10.51 12.81 5.70
C LYS A 262 10.43 12.08 4.35
N LEU A 263 9.31 12.25 3.67
CA LEU A 263 9.16 11.81 2.28
C LEU A 263 10.13 12.58 1.37
N CYS A 264 10.90 11.84 0.59
CA CYS A 264 11.88 12.40 -0.35
C CYS A 264 11.56 12.12 -1.81
N LYS A 265 10.99 10.95 -2.09
CA LYS A 265 10.72 10.51 -3.46
C LYS A 265 9.76 9.33 -3.46
N PHE A 266 9.01 9.17 -4.54
CA PHE A 266 8.31 7.93 -4.87
C PHE A 266 9.16 7.05 -5.81
N ILE A 267 9.05 5.76 -5.62
CA ILE A 267 9.54 4.70 -6.50
C ILE A 267 8.34 4.16 -7.26
N GLU A 268 8.42 4.20 -8.57
CA GLU A 268 7.29 3.83 -9.42
C GLU A 268 6.97 2.32 -9.36
N PRO A 269 5.72 1.92 -9.64
CA PRO A 269 5.30 0.50 -9.60
C PRO A 269 6.17 -0.43 -10.44
N GLU A 270 6.69 0.05 -11.58
CA GLU A 270 7.56 -0.72 -12.47
C GLU A 270 8.90 -1.12 -11.82
N GLU A 271 9.32 -0.38 -10.80
CA GLU A 271 10.55 -0.70 -10.05
C GLU A 271 10.28 -1.69 -8.88
N ALA A 272 9.02 -2.10 -8.64
CA ALA A 272 8.66 -2.98 -7.51
C ALA A 272 9.41 -4.31 -7.54
N ALA A 273 9.61 -4.90 -8.73
CA ALA A 273 10.39 -6.12 -8.88
C ALA A 273 11.85 -5.95 -8.40
N ALA A 274 12.46 -4.80 -8.70
CA ALA A 274 13.83 -4.50 -8.23
C ALA A 274 13.87 -4.27 -6.72
N VAL A 275 12.85 -3.61 -6.14
CA VAL A 275 12.69 -3.51 -4.68
C VAL A 275 12.60 -4.89 -4.07
N GLY A 276 11.73 -5.75 -4.60
CA GLY A 276 11.52 -7.11 -4.12
C GLY A 276 12.80 -7.95 -4.16
N LEU A 277 13.54 -7.90 -5.26
CA LEU A 277 14.82 -8.62 -5.41
C LEU A 277 15.84 -8.18 -4.35
N LEU A 278 16.00 -6.87 -4.11
CA LEU A 278 16.99 -6.34 -3.19
C LEU A 278 16.59 -6.49 -1.72
N THR A 279 15.30 -6.51 -1.41
CA THR A 279 14.77 -6.69 -0.05
C THR A 279 14.47 -8.14 0.31
N GLY A 280 14.57 -9.06 -0.67
CA GLY A 280 14.30 -10.49 -0.47
C GLY A 280 12.81 -10.85 -0.47
N SER A 281 11.98 -10.04 -1.12
CA SER A 281 10.52 -10.19 -1.16
C SER A 281 10.00 -9.87 -2.56
N LEU A 282 10.33 -10.73 -3.54
CA LEU A 282 9.93 -10.53 -4.93
C LEU A 282 8.43 -10.83 -5.11
N PRO A 283 7.61 -9.86 -5.55
CA PRO A 283 6.24 -10.12 -5.96
C PRO A 283 6.20 -10.87 -7.30
N ILE A 284 5.19 -11.69 -7.52
CA ILE A 284 4.84 -12.12 -8.88
C ILE A 284 4.37 -10.87 -9.61
N THR A 285 5.00 -10.58 -10.73
CA THR A 285 4.71 -9.37 -11.49
C THR A 285 4.98 -9.60 -12.98
N ASP A 286 4.19 -8.93 -13.80
CA ASP A 286 4.36 -8.99 -15.23
C ASP A 286 5.46 -8.03 -15.67
N ILE A 287 6.24 -8.48 -16.64
CA ILE A 287 7.26 -7.69 -17.30
C ILE A 287 7.04 -7.78 -18.79
N THR A 288 6.77 -6.66 -19.41
CA THR A 288 6.74 -6.58 -20.88
C THR A 288 8.16 -6.38 -21.42
N VAL A 289 8.53 -7.21 -22.37
CA VAL A 289 9.81 -7.14 -23.10
C VAL A 289 9.54 -7.14 -24.59
N THR A 290 10.50 -6.67 -25.37
CA THR A 290 10.35 -6.62 -26.84
C THR A 290 10.99 -7.86 -27.49
N ASP A 291 10.26 -8.53 -28.37
CA ASP A 291 10.74 -9.65 -29.14
C ASP A 291 11.66 -9.21 -30.30
N ARG A 292 12.21 -10.19 -31.07
CA ARG A 292 13.08 -9.92 -32.22
C ARG A 292 12.42 -9.13 -33.34
N ASN A 293 11.11 -9.13 -33.42
CA ASN A 293 10.35 -8.45 -34.47
C ASN A 293 9.89 -7.05 -34.03
N GLY A 294 10.32 -6.60 -32.85
CA GLY A 294 9.92 -5.33 -32.27
C GLY A 294 8.50 -5.34 -31.70
N LYS A 295 7.94 -6.53 -31.38
CA LYS A 295 6.63 -6.70 -30.76
C LYS A 295 6.77 -6.99 -29.27
N ASP A 296 5.75 -6.67 -28.53
CA ASP A 296 5.71 -6.90 -27.10
C ASP A 296 5.46 -8.38 -26.78
N ALA A 297 6.17 -8.87 -25.76
CA ALA A 297 5.95 -10.16 -25.13
C ALA A 297 5.81 -9.95 -23.63
N SER A 298 4.77 -10.54 -23.02
CA SER A 298 4.51 -10.47 -21.59
C SER A 298 5.08 -11.68 -20.87
N LEU A 299 5.90 -11.42 -19.88
CA LEU A 299 6.56 -12.42 -19.04
C LEU A 299 6.06 -12.26 -17.60
N GLU A 300 5.68 -13.36 -16.96
CA GLU A 300 5.38 -13.38 -15.53
C GLU A 300 6.62 -13.77 -14.74
N LEU A 301 7.12 -12.86 -13.93
CA LEU A 301 8.25 -13.08 -13.04
C LEU A 301 7.78 -13.87 -11.81
N ASN A 302 8.19 -15.13 -11.69
CA ASN A 302 7.66 -16.05 -10.67
C ASN A 302 8.54 -16.14 -9.44
N GLN A 303 9.85 -16.11 -9.63
CA GLN A 303 10.84 -16.27 -8.58
C GLN A 303 12.06 -15.38 -8.87
N GLY A 304 12.71 -14.96 -7.79
CA GLY A 304 13.98 -14.27 -7.91
C GLY A 304 14.64 -14.02 -6.57
N SER A 305 15.93 -13.82 -6.63
CA SER A 305 16.76 -13.45 -5.50
C SER A 305 17.91 -12.58 -5.95
N ALA A 306 18.42 -11.74 -5.05
CA ALA A 306 19.64 -10.99 -5.30
C ALA A 306 20.60 -11.17 -4.11
N GLU A 307 21.85 -11.44 -4.44
CA GLU A 307 22.94 -11.46 -3.47
C GLU A 307 23.80 -10.22 -3.65
N ILE A 308 24.04 -9.50 -2.55
CA ILE A 308 24.87 -8.30 -2.50
C ILE A 308 26.17 -8.62 -1.78
N THR A 309 27.28 -8.44 -2.47
CA THR A 309 28.62 -8.69 -1.93
C THR A 309 29.44 -7.42 -1.95
N PRO A 310 30.02 -6.99 -0.82
CA PRO A 310 30.88 -5.80 -0.76
C PRO A 310 32.22 -6.04 -1.45
N VAL A 311 32.66 -5.04 -2.20
CA VAL A 311 34.00 -5.02 -2.83
C VAL A 311 34.92 -4.12 -1.99
N TRP A 312 35.94 -4.73 -1.38
CA TRP A 312 36.88 -4.03 -0.51
C TRP A 312 38.15 -3.64 -1.24
N GLY A 313 38.62 -2.44 -0.97
CA GLY A 313 39.95 -1.96 -1.39
C GLY A 313 40.99 -2.16 -0.30
N GLY A 314 42.19 -1.59 -0.55
CA GLY A 314 43.24 -1.58 0.47
C GLY A 314 42.79 -0.86 1.74
N LYS A 315 43.27 -1.32 2.91
CA LYS A 315 42.98 -0.78 4.25
C LYS A 315 41.49 -0.89 4.68
N GLY A 316 40.72 -1.86 4.12
CA GLY A 316 39.32 -2.06 4.49
C GLY A 316 38.36 -0.98 3.99
N GLN A 317 38.74 -0.21 2.98
CA GLN A 317 37.85 0.77 2.36
C GLN A 317 36.80 0.08 1.47
N LEU A 318 35.53 0.35 1.67
CA LEU A 318 34.48 -0.10 0.77
C LEU A 318 34.56 0.64 -0.56
N LYS A 319 34.81 -0.08 -1.66
CA LYS A 319 34.93 0.50 -3.01
C LYS A 319 33.63 0.38 -3.80
N GLY A 320 32.90 -0.70 -3.60
CA GLY A 320 31.71 -0.96 -4.40
C GLY A 320 30.88 -2.11 -3.90
N LEU A 321 29.81 -2.41 -4.63
CA LEU A 321 28.91 -3.51 -4.39
C LEU A 321 28.77 -4.34 -5.66
N ASN A 322 28.92 -5.65 -5.53
CA ASN A 322 28.61 -6.61 -6.58
C ASN A 322 27.24 -7.21 -6.28
N ILE A 323 26.29 -7.02 -7.20
CA ILE A 323 24.91 -7.48 -7.11
C ILE A 323 24.71 -8.59 -8.13
N GLN A 324 24.41 -9.80 -7.65
CA GLN A 324 24.10 -10.95 -8.50
C GLN A 324 22.62 -11.30 -8.30
N ALA A 325 21.81 -11.08 -9.33
CA ALA A 325 20.40 -11.39 -9.32
C ALA A 325 20.12 -12.64 -10.18
N GLN A 326 19.27 -13.51 -9.67
CA GLN A 326 18.73 -14.66 -10.39
C GLN A 326 17.23 -14.51 -10.45
N VAL A 327 16.64 -14.69 -11.63
CA VAL A 327 15.20 -14.54 -11.86
C VAL A 327 14.68 -15.67 -12.73
N SER A 328 13.47 -16.13 -12.39
CA SER A 328 12.72 -17.11 -13.19
C SER A 328 11.41 -16.51 -13.61
N ALA A 329 11.06 -16.66 -14.88
CA ALA A 329 9.81 -16.17 -15.43
C ALA A 329 9.15 -17.17 -16.38
N SER A 330 7.85 -17.03 -16.57
CA SER A 330 7.05 -17.76 -17.55
C SER A 330 6.59 -16.83 -18.66
N VAL A 331 6.54 -17.33 -19.89
CA VAL A 331 5.97 -16.57 -21.00
C VAL A 331 4.45 -16.63 -20.91
N LEU A 332 3.77 -15.48 -20.70
CA LEU A 332 2.32 -15.37 -20.67
C LEU A 332 1.74 -15.16 -22.05
N GLU A 333 2.31 -14.20 -22.81
CA GLU A 333 1.79 -13.78 -24.09
C GLU A 333 2.92 -13.45 -25.05
N THR A 334 2.75 -13.88 -26.32
CA THR A 334 3.67 -13.54 -27.41
C THR A 334 2.92 -13.63 -28.74
N ASP A 335 3.16 -12.67 -29.63
CA ASP A 335 2.60 -12.68 -30.98
C ASP A 335 3.16 -13.79 -31.87
N ASN A 336 4.25 -14.42 -31.45
CA ASN A 336 4.97 -15.47 -32.23
C ASN A 336 4.86 -16.86 -31.61
N TRP A 337 3.65 -17.26 -31.31
CA TRP A 337 3.36 -18.58 -30.75
C TRP A 337 4.03 -19.76 -31.53
N GLN A 338 4.07 -19.70 -32.87
CA GLN A 338 4.70 -20.78 -33.68
C GLN A 338 6.24 -20.83 -33.55
N GLN A 339 6.87 -19.72 -33.22
CA GLN A 339 8.33 -19.62 -32.97
C GLN A 339 8.66 -19.71 -31.49
N GLY A 340 7.65 -19.62 -30.62
CA GLY A 340 7.79 -19.54 -29.15
C GLY A 340 8.50 -20.74 -28.52
N SER A 341 8.56 -21.89 -29.21
CA SER A 341 9.28 -23.09 -28.75
C SER A 341 10.70 -23.21 -29.26
N SER A 342 11.19 -22.26 -30.07
CA SER A 342 12.60 -22.32 -30.53
C SER A 342 13.55 -21.84 -29.43
N ASN A 343 14.62 -22.58 -29.16
CA ASN A 343 15.64 -22.19 -28.17
C ASN A 343 16.21 -20.79 -28.47
N GLU A 344 16.27 -20.40 -29.72
CA GLU A 344 16.79 -19.11 -30.13
C GLU A 344 15.87 -17.94 -29.72
N TYR A 345 14.55 -18.16 -29.83
CA TYR A 345 13.55 -17.18 -29.39
C TYR A 345 13.55 -17.04 -27.86
N ILE A 346 13.56 -18.14 -27.13
CA ILE A 346 13.65 -18.16 -25.66
C ILE A 346 14.92 -17.47 -25.18
N ASN A 347 16.08 -17.76 -25.79
CA ASN A 347 17.34 -17.09 -25.42
C ASN A 347 17.27 -15.58 -25.65
N HIS A 348 16.57 -15.12 -26.69
CA HIS A 348 16.38 -13.70 -26.94
C HIS A 348 15.50 -13.06 -25.84
N LEU A 349 14.34 -13.64 -25.54
CA LEU A 349 13.46 -13.14 -24.47
C LEU A 349 14.17 -13.16 -23.11
N THR A 350 14.98 -14.19 -22.82
CA THR A 350 15.79 -14.27 -21.61
C THR A 350 16.76 -13.09 -21.53
N ALA A 351 17.47 -12.78 -22.61
CA ALA A 351 18.38 -11.64 -22.64
C ALA A 351 17.66 -10.30 -22.48
N GLN A 352 16.45 -10.16 -23.01
CA GLN A 352 15.62 -8.97 -22.81
C GLN A 352 15.16 -8.86 -21.34
N LEU A 353 14.74 -9.95 -20.72
CA LEU A 353 14.40 -10.01 -19.30
C LEU A 353 15.59 -9.60 -18.42
N GLU A 354 16.77 -10.18 -18.66
CA GLU A 354 18.00 -9.86 -17.93
C GLU A 354 18.34 -8.37 -18.04
N SER A 355 18.21 -7.81 -19.25
CA SER A 355 18.45 -6.39 -19.51
C SER A 355 17.45 -5.50 -18.77
N ALA A 356 16.16 -5.82 -18.83
CA ALA A 356 15.10 -5.07 -18.16
C ALA A 356 15.29 -5.07 -16.63
N ILE A 357 15.57 -6.21 -16.03
CA ILE A 357 15.84 -6.33 -14.60
C ILE A 357 17.12 -5.58 -14.21
N SER A 358 18.19 -5.70 -15.01
CA SER A 358 19.45 -4.98 -14.76
C SER A 358 19.26 -3.46 -14.80
N GLN A 359 18.44 -2.95 -15.71
CA GLN A 359 18.12 -1.53 -15.81
C GLN A 359 17.32 -1.06 -14.58
N ARG A 360 16.28 -1.80 -14.15
CA ARG A 360 15.49 -1.48 -12.96
C ARG A 360 16.34 -1.49 -11.69
N LEU A 361 17.19 -2.50 -11.50
CA LEU A 361 18.14 -2.56 -10.38
C LEU A 361 19.11 -1.36 -10.39
N SER A 362 19.67 -1.04 -11.57
CA SER A 362 20.57 0.11 -11.74
C SER A 362 19.88 1.43 -11.40
N SER A 363 18.64 1.64 -11.87
CA SER A 363 17.85 2.85 -11.60
C SER A 363 17.61 3.02 -10.11
N LEU A 364 17.13 1.96 -9.46
CA LEU A 364 16.81 1.96 -8.03
C LEU A 364 18.05 2.22 -7.15
N LEU A 365 19.17 1.53 -7.44
CA LEU A 365 20.42 1.71 -6.70
C LEU A 365 20.99 3.12 -6.90
N ARG A 366 20.95 3.65 -8.13
CA ARG A 366 21.35 5.05 -8.40
C ARG A 366 20.46 6.04 -7.67
N THR A 367 19.16 5.75 -7.52
CA THR A 367 18.26 6.57 -6.72
C THR A 367 18.69 6.58 -5.25
N SER A 368 19.01 5.42 -4.67
CA SER A 368 19.56 5.31 -3.31
C SER A 368 20.84 6.12 -3.14
N MET A 369 21.78 5.99 -4.09
CA MET A 369 23.04 6.75 -4.10
C MET A 369 22.81 8.26 -4.22
N LYS A 370 21.95 8.70 -5.16
CA LYS A 370 21.65 10.14 -5.36
C LYS A 370 20.99 10.76 -4.14
N LEU A 371 20.08 10.04 -3.50
CA LEU A 371 19.41 10.48 -2.29
C LEU A 371 20.30 10.36 -1.04
N LYS A 372 21.44 9.66 -1.11
CA LYS A 372 22.25 9.28 0.05
C LYS A 372 21.42 8.59 1.12
N ALA A 373 20.52 7.72 0.70
CA ALA A 373 19.52 7.09 1.55
C ALA A 373 19.58 5.56 1.37
N ASP A 374 19.89 4.83 2.44
CA ASP A 374 19.99 3.37 2.44
C ASP A 374 18.61 2.71 2.70
N PHE A 375 17.59 3.15 1.96
CA PHE A 375 16.23 2.62 2.12
C PHE A 375 16.07 1.15 1.67
N LEU A 376 17.08 0.60 1.00
CA LEU A 376 17.14 -0.80 0.57
C LEU A 376 17.82 -1.70 1.61
N GLY A 377 18.40 -1.12 2.68
CA GLY A 377 19.13 -1.87 3.70
C GLY A 377 20.44 -2.50 3.19
N LEU A 378 21.11 -1.86 2.23
CA LEU A 378 22.37 -2.30 1.65
C LEU A 378 23.47 -2.44 2.71
N SER A 379 23.51 -1.48 3.66
CA SER A 379 24.45 -1.52 4.78
C SER A 379 24.28 -2.77 5.64
N GLY A 380 23.05 -3.21 5.87
CA GLY A 380 22.78 -4.46 6.58
C GLY A 380 23.24 -5.71 5.82
N GLN A 381 23.25 -5.66 4.47
CA GLN A 381 23.83 -6.73 3.65
C GLN A 381 25.35 -6.75 3.79
N VAL A 382 25.98 -5.57 3.72
CA VAL A 382 27.45 -5.42 3.91
C VAL A 382 27.86 -5.88 5.30
N GLU A 383 27.11 -5.52 6.34
CA GLU A 383 27.36 -5.96 7.72
C GLU A 383 27.34 -7.49 7.85
N ARG A 384 26.31 -8.15 7.28
CA ARG A 384 26.20 -9.62 7.33
C ARG A 384 27.37 -10.34 6.65
N LYS A 385 27.90 -9.77 5.56
CA LYS A 385 29.02 -10.37 4.81
C LYS A 385 30.39 -10.03 5.41
N SER A 386 30.55 -8.90 6.07
CA SER A 386 31.82 -8.41 6.58
C SER A 386 31.66 -7.56 7.86
N PRO A 387 31.28 -8.17 9.00
CA PRO A 387 30.92 -7.43 10.21
C PRO A 387 32.08 -6.63 10.80
N GLU A 388 33.32 -7.12 10.67
CA GLU A 388 34.50 -6.43 11.20
C GLU A 388 34.79 -5.13 10.44
N ASN A 389 34.78 -5.19 9.12
CA ASN A 389 34.99 -4.03 8.27
C ASN A 389 33.85 -3.01 8.37
N TYR A 390 32.61 -3.52 8.52
CA TYR A 390 31.42 -2.67 8.62
C TYR A 390 31.42 -1.78 9.88
N ARG A 391 31.95 -2.24 11.02
CA ARG A 391 32.03 -1.45 12.25
C ARG A 391 32.74 -0.11 12.05
N LEU A 392 33.68 -0.04 11.12
CA LEU A 392 34.41 1.18 10.78
C LEU A 392 33.61 2.13 9.89
N LEU A 393 32.56 1.63 9.23
CA LEU A 393 31.78 2.37 8.21
C LEU A 393 30.37 2.71 8.68
N SER A 394 29.85 2.07 9.74
CA SER A 394 28.44 2.09 10.11
C SER A 394 27.82 3.48 10.26
N GLN A 395 28.60 4.43 10.79
CA GLN A 395 28.12 5.80 11.02
C GLN A 395 28.09 6.67 9.75
N HIS A 396 28.78 6.26 8.68
CA HIS A 396 28.99 7.07 7.48
C HIS A 396 28.54 6.37 6.19
N PHE A 397 27.86 5.23 6.29
CA PHE A 397 27.52 4.42 5.11
C PHE A 397 26.72 5.20 4.07
N SER A 398 25.73 5.99 4.50
CA SER A 398 24.91 6.82 3.59
C SER A 398 25.74 7.89 2.85
N GLU A 399 26.81 8.38 3.46
CA GLU A 399 27.72 9.34 2.83
C GLU A 399 28.63 8.66 1.79
N LEU A 400 28.94 7.37 1.99
CA LEU A 400 29.75 6.59 1.06
C LEU A 400 28.99 6.14 -0.18
N LEU A 401 27.65 5.95 -0.06
CA LEU A 401 26.81 5.45 -1.15
C LEU A 401 27.08 6.11 -2.53
N PRO A 402 27.17 7.45 -2.66
CA PRO A 402 27.37 8.08 -3.97
C PRO A 402 28.67 7.73 -4.66
N GLY A 403 29.68 7.30 -3.90
CA GLY A 403 31.00 6.97 -4.40
C GLY A 403 31.25 5.50 -4.67
N LEU A 404 30.27 4.64 -4.40
CA LEU A 404 30.42 3.18 -4.60
C LEU A 404 30.29 2.80 -6.07
N GLU A 405 31.19 1.93 -6.51
CA GLU A 405 31.10 1.27 -7.82
C GLU A 405 30.05 0.15 -7.74
N LEU A 406 29.14 0.11 -8.71
CA LEU A 406 28.11 -0.94 -8.79
C LEU A 406 28.41 -1.88 -9.96
N GLN A 407 28.50 -3.15 -9.65
CA GLN A 407 28.57 -4.21 -10.65
C GLN A 407 27.30 -5.07 -10.53
N ILE A 408 26.46 -5.08 -11.58
CA ILE A 408 25.17 -5.79 -11.56
C ILE A 408 25.25 -6.88 -12.62
N THR A 409 24.98 -8.10 -12.19
CA THR A 409 24.87 -9.27 -13.07
C THR A 409 23.51 -9.90 -12.83
N VAL A 410 22.74 -10.10 -13.89
CA VAL A 410 21.43 -10.77 -13.83
C VAL A 410 21.52 -12.05 -14.64
N SER A 411 20.99 -13.14 -14.09
CA SER A 411 20.82 -14.42 -14.78
C SER A 411 19.35 -14.78 -14.78
N GLY A 412 18.79 -14.90 -15.97
CA GLY A 412 17.38 -15.22 -16.22
C GLY A 412 17.17 -16.67 -16.60
N GLN A 413 16.04 -17.24 -16.24
CA GLN A 413 15.54 -18.52 -16.70
C GLN A 413 14.08 -18.36 -17.13
N LEU A 414 13.75 -18.72 -18.36
CA LEU A 414 12.38 -18.76 -18.86
C LEU A 414 11.87 -20.19 -18.94
N SER A 415 10.65 -20.41 -18.43
CA SER A 415 9.88 -21.64 -18.60
C SER A 415 8.69 -21.41 -19.54
N HIS A 416 8.33 -22.45 -20.28
CA HIS A 416 7.09 -22.42 -21.06
C HIS A 416 5.89 -22.75 -20.14
N THR A 417 4.77 -22.04 -20.30
CA THR A 417 3.54 -22.28 -19.57
C THR A 417 2.98 -23.70 -19.79
N ASN A 418 3.41 -24.41 -20.85
CA ASN A 418 2.95 -25.75 -21.16
C ASN A 418 3.66 -26.86 -20.36
N ASP A 419 4.77 -26.58 -19.71
CA ASP A 419 5.52 -27.58 -18.92
C ASP A 419 4.89 -27.87 -17.54
N MET A 420 3.87 -27.10 -17.14
CA MET A 420 3.13 -27.31 -15.89
C MET A 420 1.84 -28.13 -16.04
N LYS A 421 1.55 -28.70 -17.21
CA LYS A 421 0.32 -29.50 -17.46
C LYS A 421 0.57 -30.99 -17.62
N GLU A 422 1.73 -31.51 -17.22
CA GLU A 422 1.94 -32.96 -17.05
C GLU A 422 1.78 -33.45 -15.61
#